data_9ff7c46bb5c7bc66f38a3456e03230bd
#
_entry.id   9ff7c46bb5c7bc66f38a3456e03230bd
#
_cell.length_a   1.000
_cell.length_b   1.000
_cell.length_c   1.000
_cell.angle_alpha   90.00
_cell.angle_beta   90.00
_cell.angle_gamma   90.00
#
_symmetry.space_group_name_H-M   'P 1'
#
loop_
_entity.id
_entity.type
_entity.pdbx_description
1 polymer ?
#
loop_
_entity_poly.entity_id
_entity_poly.type
_entity_poly.pdbx_seq_one_letter_code
_entity_poly.pdbx_strand_id
1 'polypeptide(L)'
;MDQVTKEPLPFTSIGLKDEQIGALSNEHGQFVVPAPTKNAQDTLLIMALGYTRRTLLVKRGAALDNLTIEVPKQAVALQGVTVRAGKIKNLGLGARANTPGEGMIQGQAGSQYAFFVKNDKNKRLGAVRTVSFYIGENGFPREPFRVRLYKADGNYNSPNTDLLTENVVVSAPQGGQWYTVDLSPYNVVAPDEGFYVAMEWVVSGDKFFTTNFMDDYTPYGQIMKPTFEFKESRTWTYSIGKGWNLMTLANGQGQRYNAMIKADVDMIK
;
A
#
# COMPACT_ATOMS: atom_id res chain seq x y z
N MET A 1 -3.29 -12.24 -15.49
CA MET A 1 -2.14 -12.13 -16.39
C MET A 1 -2.15 -10.81 -17.13
N ASP A 2 -1.02 -10.35 -17.59
CA ASP A 2 -0.91 -9.20 -18.49
C ASP A 2 -1.67 -9.48 -19.79
N GLN A 3 -2.48 -8.52 -20.24
CA GLN A 3 -3.31 -8.70 -21.43
C GLN A 3 -2.49 -8.85 -22.72
N VAL A 4 -1.31 -8.24 -22.80
CA VAL A 4 -0.46 -8.20 -24.00
C VAL A 4 0.62 -9.27 -23.95
N THR A 5 1.42 -9.31 -22.88
CA THR A 5 2.56 -10.23 -22.77
C THR A 5 2.15 -11.64 -22.34
N LYS A 6 0.94 -11.80 -21.78
CA LYS A 6 0.43 -13.03 -21.16
C LYS A 6 1.26 -13.54 -19.98
N GLU A 7 2.14 -12.70 -19.45
CA GLU A 7 2.90 -13.02 -18.25
C GLU A 7 1.99 -13.03 -17.01
N PRO A 8 2.23 -13.92 -16.05
CA PRO A 8 1.50 -13.93 -14.79
C PRO A 8 1.76 -12.65 -14.00
N LEU A 9 0.75 -12.18 -13.25
CA LEU A 9 0.85 -11.00 -12.39
C LEU A 9 0.89 -11.45 -10.92
N PRO A 10 2.07 -11.47 -10.29
CA PRO A 10 2.21 -11.82 -8.89
C PRO A 10 1.63 -10.74 -7.98
N PHE A 11 1.21 -11.15 -6.80
CA PHE A 11 0.71 -10.26 -5.73
C PHE A 11 -0.42 -9.32 -6.19
N THR A 12 -1.22 -9.77 -7.16
CA THR A 12 -2.45 -9.09 -7.55
C THR A 12 -3.48 -9.24 -6.44
N SER A 13 -4.13 -8.16 -6.03
CA SER A 13 -5.25 -8.21 -5.09
C SER A 13 -6.52 -8.60 -5.83
N ILE A 14 -7.16 -9.67 -5.39
CA ILE A 14 -8.42 -10.16 -5.92
C ILE A 14 -9.42 -10.25 -4.76
N GLY A 15 -10.62 -9.73 -4.88
CA GLY A 15 -11.58 -9.81 -3.80
C GLY A 15 -13.03 -9.56 -4.20
N LEU A 16 -13.94 -10.17 -3.45
CA LEU A 16 -15.38 -9.94 -3.52
C LEU A 16 -15.73 -8.68 -2.75
N LYS A 17 -16.32 -7.72 -3.44
CA LYS A 17 -16.57 -6.38 -2.92
C LYS A 17 -17.51 -6.39 -1.73
N ASP A 18 -18.66 -7.06 -1.86
CA ASP A 18 -19.72 -7.00 -0.87
C ASP A 18 -19.49 -8.01 0.27
N GLU A 19 -18.88 -9.13 0.00
CA GLU A 19 -18.51 -10.13 1.01
C GLU A 19 -17.22 -9.79 1.76
N GLN A 20 -16.42 -8.87 1.23
CA GLN A 20 -15.14 -8.45 1.83
C GLN A 20 -14.17 -9.63 2.05
N ILE A 21 -14.19 -10.58 1.14
CA ILE A 21 -13.25 -11.70 1.08
C ILE A 21 -12.28 -11.45 -0.04
N GLY A 22 -11.01 -11.69 0.20
CA GLY A 22 -9.98 -11.47 -0.80
C GLY A 22 -8.84 -12.45 -0.73
N ALA A 23 -8.04 -12.41 -1.79
CA ALA A 23 -6.80 -13.16 -1.93
C ALA A 23 -5.74 -12.28 -2.60
N LEU A 24 -4.49 -12.64 -2.43
CA LEU A 24 -3.39 -12.20 -3.29
C LEU A 24 -2.99 -13.34 -4.20
N SER A 25 -2.69 -13.05 -5.46
CA SER A 25 -2.09 -14.06 -6.30
C SER A 25 -0.67 -14.39 -5.82
N ASN A 26 -0.26 -15.64 -5.98
CA ASN A 26 1.09 -16.10 -5.68
C ASN A 26 2.10 -15.56 -6.73
N GLU A 27 3.35 -16.01 -6.65
CA GLU A 27 4.43 -15.64 -7.59
C GLU A 27 4.13 -16.05 -9.05
N HIS A 28 3.25 -17.04 -9.24
CA HIS A 28 2.81 -17.51 -10.55
C HIS A 28 1.49 -16.87 -11.02
N GLY A 29 1.01 -15.84 -10.31
CA GLY A 29 -0.23 -15.15 -10.64
C GLY A 29 -1.50 -15.97 -10.36
N GLN A 30 -1.40 -17.09 -9.63
CA GLN A 30 -2.52 -17.95 -9.26
C GLN A 30 -3.17 -17.47 -7.96
N PHE A 31 -4.47 -17.66 -7.86
CA PHE A 31 -5.23 -17.27 -6.67
C PHE A 31 -6.41 -18.19 -6.43
N VAL A 32 -6.90 -18.22 -5.21
CA VAL A 32 -8.12 -18.89 -4.80
C VAL A 32 -9.01 -17.88 -4.08
N VAL A 33 -10.23 -17.74 -4.52
CA VAL A 33 -11.26 -16.90 -3.89
C VAL A 33 -12.56 -17.71 -3.85
N PRO A 34 -13.26 -17.81 -2.70
CA PRO A 34 -14.53 -18.53 -2.63
C PRO A 34 -15.59 -17.85 -3.48
N ALA A 35 -16.53 -18.64 -3.98
CA ALA A 35 -17.72 -18.08 -4.65
C ALA A 35 -18.57 -17.26 -3.67
N PRO A 36 -19.35 -16.29 -4.18
CA PRO A 36 -20.28 -15.52 -3.34
C PRO A 36 -21.28 -16.41 -2.60
N THR A 37 -21.46 -16.15 -1.31
CA THR A 37 -22.36 -16.95 -0.45
C THR A 37 -23.54 -16.14 0.07
N LYS A 38 -23.33 -14.84 0.39
CA LYS A 38 -24.35 -13.97 0.99
C LYS A 38 -25.36 -13.45 -0.03
N ASN A 39 -24.89 -12.98 -1.16
CA ASN A 39 -25.71 -12.36 -2.19
C ASN A 39 -25.87 -13.30 -3.40
N ALA A 40 -26.91 -13.08 -4.22
CA ALA A 40 -27.08 -13.82 -5.47
C ALA A 40 -25.94 -13.56 -6.47
N GLN A 41 -25.28 -12.43 -6.34
CA GLN A 41 -24.12 -12.03 -7.13
C GLN A 41 -23.24 -11.05 -6.34
N ASP A 42 -21.97 -10.97 -6.67
CA ASP A 42 -21.02 -10.01 -6.12
C ASP A 42 -20.08 -9.53 -7.23
N THR A 43 -19.36 -8.45 -6.98
CA THR A 43 -18.34 -7.91 -7.89
C THR A 43 -16.96 -8.38 -7.46
N LEU A 44 -16.31 -9.18 -8.30
CA LEU A 44 -14.90 -9.50 -8.13
C LEU A 44 -14.07 -8.31 -8.59
N LEU A 45 -13.26 -7.77 -7.68
CA LEU A 45 -12.32 -6.69 -7.92
C LEU A 45 -10.94 -7.27 -8.17
N ILE A 46 -10.26 -6.84 -9.23
CA ILE A 46 -8.91 -7.25 -9.57
C ILE A 46 -8.04 -6.00 -9.67
N MET A 47 -7.00 -5.94 -8.87
CA MET A 47 -6.10 -4.79 -8.78
C MET A 47 -4.65 -5.27 -8.77
N ALA A 48 -3.96 -5.04 -9.88
CA ALA A 48 -2.53 -5.28 -10.01
C ALA A 48 -1.78 -3.95 -10.11
N LEU A 49 -0.59 -3.91 -9.54
CA LEU A 49 0.28 -2.73 -9.55
C LEU A 49 0.69 -2.38 -11.00
N GLY A 50 0.48 -1.13 -11.40
CA GLY A 50 0.76 -0.67 -12.76
C GLY A 50 -0.27 -1.08 -13.81
N TYR A 51 -1.41 -1.62 -13.39
CA TYR A 51 -2.49 -2.09 -14.27
C TYR A 51 -3.81 -1.39 -13.98
N THR A 52 -4.65 -1.30 -14.99
CA THR A 52 -6.01 -0.77 -14.83
C THR A 52 -6.86 -1.74 -14.02
N ARG A 53 -7.55 -1.25 -13.00
CA ARG A 53 -8.50 -2.06 -12.22
C ARG A 53 -9.49 -2.77 -13.16
N ARG A 54 -9.72 -4.05 -12.92
CA ARG A 54 -10.80 -4.81 -13.55
C ARG A 54 -11.86 -5.23 -12.54
N THR A 55 -13.08 -5.32 -13.03
CA THR A 55 -14.21 -5.84 -12.27
C THR A 55 -14.90 -6.93 -13.08
N LEU A 56 -15.35 -7.96 -12.41
CA LEU A 56 -16.10 -9.07 -12.98
C LEU A 56 -17.30 -9.38 -12.09
N LEU A 57 -18.51 -9.44 -12.68
CA LEU A 57 -19.69 -9.86 -11.96
C LEU A 57 -19.68 -11.38 -11.80
N VAL A 58 -19.77 -11.86 -10.56
CA VAL A 58 -19.76 -13.26 -10.19
C VAL A 58 -21.08 -13.65 -9.56
N LYS A 59 -21.71 -14.70 -10.05
CA LYS A 59 -22.98 -15.21 -9.50
C LYS A 59 -22.70 -16.31 -8.46
N ARG A 60 -23.59 -16.42 -7.47
CA ARG A 60 -23.56 -17.51 -6.51
C ARG A 60 -23.66 -18.86 -7.27
N GLY A 61 -22.84 -19.81 -6.87
CA GLY A 61 -22.81 -21.15 -7.48
C GLY A 61 -22.23 -21.21 -8.89
N ALA A 62 -21.69 -20.09 -9.42
CA ALA A 62 -20.95 -20.15 -10.68
C ALA A 62 -19.67 -20.98 -10.49
N ALA A 63 -19.42 -21.90 -11.42
CA ALA A 63 -18.12 -22.58 -11.51
C ALA A 63 -17.10 -21.55 -12.00
N LEU A 64 -16.17 -21.17 -11.12
CA LEU A 64 -15.08 -20.24 -11.42
C LEU A 64 -13.73 -20.96 -11.53
N ASP A 65 -13.77 -22.27 -11.62
CA ASP A 65 -12.56 -23.09 -11.74
C ASP A 65 -11.80 -22.73 -13.02
N ASN A 66 -10.50 -22.51 -12.86
CA ASN A 66 -9.59 -22.15 -13.96
C ASN A 66 -9.90 -20.81 -14.67
N LEU A 67 -10.50 -19.86 -13.96
CA LEU A 67 -10.75 -18.54 -14.50
C LEU A 67 -9.43 -17.80 -14.78
N THR A 68 -9.20 -17.45 -16.04
CA THR A 68 -8.08 -16.60 -16.46
C THR A 68 -8.56 -15.18 -16.64
N ILE A 69 -7.94 -14.23 -15.91
CA ILE A 69 -8.28 -12.80 -15.98
C ILE A 69 -7.13 -12.03 -16.61
N GLU A 70 -7.40 -11.38 -17.73
CA GLU A 70 -6.45 -10.50 -18.39
C GLU A 70 -6.64 -9.06 -17.92
N VAL A 71 -5.53 -8.40 -17.59
CA VAL A 71 -5.53 -7.03 -17.06
C VAL A 71 -4.67 -6.14 -17.95
N PRO A 72 -5.21 -5.03 -18.48
CA PRO A 72 -4.46 -4.11 -19.31
C PRO A 72 -3.52 -3.25 -18.46
N LYS A 73 -2.31 -2.99 -18.93
CA LYS A 73 -1.41 -2.03 -18.30
C LYS A 73 -2.05 -0.64 -18.22
N GLN A 74 -1.84 0.01 -17.10
CA GLN A 74 -2.21 1.42 -16.97
C GLN A 74 -1.18 2.27 -17.71
N ALA A 75 -1.66 3.14 -18.63
CA ALA A 75 -0.78 4.12 -19.24
C ALA A 75 -0.34 5.14 -18.18
N VAL A 76 0.90 5.03 -17.72
CA VAL A 76 1.51 6.02 -16.84
C VAL A 76 2.10 7.11 -17.74
N ALA A 77 1.54 8.30 -17.71
CA ALA A 77 2.20 9.46 -18.26
C ALA A 77 3.44 9.76 -17.42
N LEU A 78 4.59 9.31 -17.90
CA LEU A 78 5.87 9.71 -17.31
C LEU A 78 6.00 11.23 -17.50
N GLN A 79 5.84 11.98 -16.43
CA GLN A 79 6.23 13.38 -16.44
C GLN A 79 7.75 13.39 -16.57
N GLY A 80 8.23 13.78 -17.77
CA GLY A 80 9.65 13.93 -18.02
C GLY A 80 10.25 14.90 -17.02
N VAL A 81 11.11 14.40 -16.12
CA VAL A 81 11.87 15.25 -15.23
C VAL A 81 12.99 15.85 -16.04
N THR A 82 12.87 17.12 -16.38
CA THR A 82 14.02 17.87 -16.84
C THR A 82 14.94 18.13 -15.65
N VAL A 83 15.91 17.28 -15.46
CA VAL A 83 16.98 17.51 -14.47
C VAL A 83 17.79 18.69 -14.94
N ARG A 84 17.46 19.89 -14.48
CA ARG A 84 18.36 21.04 -14.61
C ARG A 84 19.49 20.83 -13.60
N ALA A 85 20.72 21.07 -14.03
CA ALA A 85 21.91 21.03 -13.17
C ALA A 85 21.76 22.08 -12.04
N GLY A 86 21.23 21.65 -10.91
CA GLY A 86 21.08 22.41 -9.67
C GLY A 86 21.72 21.66 -8.52
N LYS A 87 22.06 22.35 -7.43
CA LYS A 87 22.53 21.65 -6.22
C LYS A 87 21.37 20.85 -5.62
N ILE A 88 21.42 19.54 -5.78
CA ILE A 88 20.48 18.63 -5.14
C ILE A 88 20.82 18.56 -3.65
N LYS A 89 19.81 18.74 -2.80
CA LYS A 89 19.91 18.50 -1.35
C LYS A 89 18.91 17.44 -0.96
N ASN A 90 19.28 16.59 -0.03
CA ASN A 90 18.36 15.65 0.58
C ASN A 90 17.41 16.38 1.55
N LEU A 91 16.12 16.04 1.50
CA LEU A 91 15.06 16.56 2.34
C LEU A 91 14.29 15.41 2.99
N GLY A 92 14.45 15.27 4.33
CA GLY A 92 13.64 14.35 5.12
C GLY A 92 12.23 14.90 5.36
N LEU A 93 11.22 14.10 5.04
CA LEU A 93 9.78 14.40 5.22
C LEU A 93 9.10 13.26 6.00
N GLY A 94 7.97 13.55 6.64
CA GLY A 94 7.19 12.57 7.41
C GLY A 94 7.56 12.51 8.88
N ALA A 95 7.37 11.34 9.52
CA ALA A 95 7.63 11.12 10.94
C ALA A 95 9.12 11.27 11.28
N ARG A 96 9.41 11.96 12.38
CA ARG A 96 10.80 12.29 12.80
C ARG A 96 11.16 11.71 14.16
N ALA A 97 10.16 11.33 14.96
CA ALA A 97 10.42 10.75 16.26
C ALA A 97 11.27 9.48 16.14
N ASN A 98 12.21 9.32 17.06
CA ASN A 98 12.97 8.07 17.18
C ASN A 98 12.24 7.06 18.08
N THR A 99 11.33 7.55 18.93
CA THR A 99 10.53 6.70 19.83
C THR A 99 9.12 6.61 19.26
N PRO A 100 8.61 5.39 19.05
CA PRO A 100 7.24 5.21 18.57
C PRO A 100 6.22 5.56 19.65
N GLY A 101 5.01 5.87 19.21
CA GLY A 101 3.85 5.97 20.08
C GLY A 101 3.42 4.60 20.62
N GLU A 102 2.61 4.61 21.67
CA GLU A 102 1.95 3.41 22.15
C GLU A 102 0.94 2.88 21.13
N GLY A 103 0.80 1.56 21.08
CA GLY A 103 -0.10 0.87 20.17
C GLY A 103 0.62 0.16 19.03
N MET A 104 -0.19 -0.36 18.13
CA MET A 104 0.28 -1.12 16.98
C MET A 104 -0.61 -0.85 15.76
N ILE A 105 -0.01 -0.91 14.58
CA ILE A 105 -0.69 -0.90 13.29
C ILE A 105 -0.42 -2.25 12.66
N GLN A 106 -1.48 -3.00 12.44
CA GLN A 106 -1.42 -4.35 11.90
C GLN A 106 -2.38 -4.47 10.71
N GLY A 107 -1.94 -5.11 9.66
CA GLY A 107 -2.74 -5.41 8.48
C GLY A 107 -3.02 -6.89 8.35
N GLN A 108 -3.91 -7.20 7.44
CA GLN A 108 -4.10 -8.52 6.85
C GLN A 108 -3.57 -8.48 5.42
N ALA A 109 -3.39 -9.64 4.82
CA ALA A 109 -2.95 -9.71 3.42
C ALA A 109 -3.82 -8.84 2.50
N GLY A 110 -3.19 -8.05 1.64
CA GLY A 110 -3.85 -7.08 0.76
C GLY A 110 -4.31 -5.79 1.46
N SER A 111 -4.23 -5.70 2.79
CA SER A 111 -4.44 -4.43 3.49
C SER A 111 -3.27 -3.49 3.24
N GLN A 112 -3.57 -2.19 3.24
CA GLN A 112 -2.54 -1.16 3.14
C GLN A 112 -2.77 -0.09 4.19
N TYR A 113 -1.67 0.47 4.69
CA TYR A 113 -1.66 1.70 5.47
C TYR A 113 -0.76 2.70 4.77
N ALA A 114 -1.37 3.77 4.27
CA ALA A 114 -0.72 4.83 3.51
C ALA A 114 -0.63 6.10 4.35
N PHE A 115 0.58 6.58 4.60
CA PHE A 115 0.83 7.82 5.31
C PHE A 115 1.13 8.95 4.33
N PHE A 116 0.47 10.10 4.48
CA PHE A 116 0.72 11.28 3.65
C PHE A 116 2.01 11.99 4.09
N VAL A 117 3.04 11.86 3.28
CA VAL A 117 4.31 12.55 3.41
C VAL A 117 4.16 13.94 2.82
N LYS A 118 3.67 14.87 3.65
CA LYS A 118 3.38 16.25 3.26
C LYS A 118 4.65 17.06 3.09
N ASN A 119 4.70 17.91 2.08
CA ASN A 119 5.77 18.87 1.89
C ASN A 119 5.55 20.14 2.72
N ASP A 120 5.71 20.04 4.02
CA ASP A 120 5.50 21.17 4.95
C ASP A 120 6.47 22.34 4.72
N LYS A 121 7.50 22.16 3.91
CA LYS A 121 8.52 23.19 3.63
C LYS A 121 8.28 23.94 2.33
N ASN A 122 7.24 23.58 1.57
CA ASN A 122 6.90 24.18 0.27
C ASN A 122 8.13 24.27 -0.67
N LYS A 123 8.91 23.20 -0.74
CA LYS A 123 10.07 23.11 -1.62
C LYS A 123 9.71 22.36 -2.88
N ARG A 124 10.37 22.65 -3.99
CA ARG A 124 10.26 21.84 -5.17
C ARG A 124 10.92 20.49 -4.92
N LEU A 125 10.14 19.43 -5.02
CA LEU A 125 10.61 18.06 -4.81
C LEU A 125 11.15 17.44 -6.11
N GLY A 126 12.08 16.53 -5.94
CA GLY A 126 12.67 15.72 -7.00
C GLY A 126 12.37 14.25 -6.80
N ALA A 127 13.38 13.40 -6.98
CA ALA A 127 13.23 11.97 -6.83
C ALA A 127 13.09 11.55 -5.36
N VAL A 128 12.22 10.59 -5.10
CA VAL A 128 12.17 9.86 -3.82
C VAL A 128 13.39 8.94 -3.77
N ARG A 129 14.24 9.12 -2.75
CA ARG A 129 15.45 8.32 -2.57
C ARG A 129 15.22 7.12 -1.70
N THR A 130 14.63 7.34 -0.54
CA THR A 130 14.31 6.26 0.40
C THR A 130 12.96 6.47 1.03
N VAL A 131 12.37 5.37 1.46
CA VAL A 131 11.23 5.38 2.38
C VAL A 131 11.56 4.52 3.59
N SER A 132 11.05 4.89 4.75
CA SER A 132 11.30 4.13 5.97
C SER A 132 10.01 3.88 6.74
N PHE A 133 9.92 2.69 7.31
CA PHE A 133 8.82 2.22 8.15
C PHE A 133 9.37 1.87 9.53
N TYR A 134 8.72 2.30 10.60
CA TYR A 134 9.11 1.82 11.92
C TYR A 134 8.41 0.48 12.19
N ILE A 135 9.20 -0.58 12.16
CA ILE A 135 8.72 -1.95 12.41
C ILE A 135 8.71 -2.20 13.90
N GLY A 136 7.59 -2.67 14.45
CA GLY A 136 7.46 -3.01 15.87
C GLY A 136 8.26 -4.27 16.24
N GLU A 137 8.48 -4.47 17.54
CA GLU A 137 9.20 -5.64 18.05
C GLU A 137 8.39 -6.92 17.91
N ASN A 138 7.06 -6.79 18.05
CA ASN A 138 6.12 -7.92 17.94
C ASN A 138 5.74 -8.15 16.47
N GLY A 139 5.12 -9.31 16.20
CA GLY A 139 4.73 -9.73 14.85
C GLY A 139 5.84 -10.51 14.15
N PHE A 140 5.77 -10.53 12.84
CA PHE A 140 6.69 -11.28 11.98
C PHE A 140 7.46 -10.33 11.06
N PRO A 141 8.51 -9.64 11.52
CA PRO A 141 9.21 -8.61 10.75
C PRO A 141 9.84 -9.13 9.46
N ARG A 142 10.20 -10.44 9.41
CA ARG A 142 10.80 -11.07 8.24
C ARG A 142 9.80 -11.51 7.17
N GLU A 143 8.50 -11.44 7.46
CA GLU A 143 7.48 -11.66 6.43
C GLU A 143 7.58 -10.57 5.35
N PRO A 144 7.31 -10.90 4.08
CA PRO A 144 7.38 -9.90 3.02
C PRO A 144 6.26 -8.87 3.12
N PHE A 145 6.57 -7.64 2.75
CA PHE A 145 5.58 -6.60 2.49
C PHE A 145 5.95 -5.82 1.23
N ARG A 146 4.96 -5.23 0.58
CA ARG A 146 5.17 -4.41 -0.61
C ARG A 146 5.15 -2.94 -0.26
N VAL A 147 6.12 -2.21 -0.80
CA VAL A 147 6.16 -0.75 -0.74
C VAL A 147 5.30 -0.18 -1.85
N ARG A 148 4.42 0.77 -1.51
CA ARG A 148 3.59 1.48 -2.48
C ARG A 148 3.76 2.99 -2.31
N LEU A 149 3.76 3.70 -3.42
CA LEU A 149 3.73 5.16 -3.44
C LEU A 149 2.56 5.62 -4.29
N TYR A 150 1.80 6.62 -3.79
CA TYR A 150 0.61 7.12 -4.49
C TYR A 150 0.58 8.63 -4.55
N LYS A 151 -0.06 9.16 -5.58
CA LYS A 151 -0.54 10.54 -5.58
C LYS A 151 -1.72 10.70 -4.63
N ALA A 152 -1.92 11.93 -4.16
CA ALA A 152 -3.08 12.34 -3.37
C ALA A 152 -4.21 12.84 -4.30
N ASP A 153 -4.59 12.04 -5.29
CA ASP A 153 -5.52 12.42 -6.36
C ASP A 153 -6.82 11.60 -6.38
N GLY A 154 -7.08 10.86 -5.31
CA GLY A 154 -8.37 10.21 -5.08
C GLY A 154 -9.40 11.13 -4.43
N ASN A 155 -10.59 10.59 -4.16
CA ASN A 155 -11.65 11.31 -3.45
C ASN A 155 -11.13 11.81 -2.08
N TYR A 156 -11.40 13.07 -1.76
CA TYR A 156 -10.90 13.73 -0.53
C TYR A 156 -9.37 13.67 -0.38
N ASN A 157 -8.64 13.72 -1.50
CA ASN A 157 -7.19 13.58 -1.56
C ASN A 157 -6.68 12.23 -1.02
N SER A 158 -7.48 11.17 -1.09
CA SER A 158 -7.03 9.82 -0.74
C SER A 158 -5.97 9.30 -1.71
N PRO A 159 -5.22 8.25 -1.34
CA PRO A 159 -4.32 7.58 -2.27
C PRO A 159 -5.08 7.08 -3.50
N ASN A 160 -4.52 7.26 -4.71
CA ASN A 160 -5.16 6.75 -5.93
C ASN A 160 -4.13 6.35 -6.99
N THR A 161 -3.55 7.28 -7.74
CA THR A 161 -2.61 6.95 -8.81
C THR A 161 -1.28 6.45 -8.26
N ASP A 162 -0.83 5.27 -8.70
CA ASP A 162 0.49 4.73 -8.34
C ASP A 162 1.61 5.64 -8.90
N LEU A 163 2.57 6.00 -8.05
CA LEU A 163 3.82 6.66 -8.43
C LEU A 163 4.96 5.64 -8.63
N LEU A 164 4.96 4.57 -7.84
CA LEU A 164 5.88 3.45 -7.97
C LEU A 164 5.14 2.33 -8.69
N THR A 165 5.59 1.99 -9.89
CA THR A 165 4.96 1.00 -10.76
C THR A 165 5.62 -0.37 -10.71
N GLU A 166 6.80 -0.44 -10.12
CA GLU A 166 7.55 -1.68 -9.92
C GLU A 166 7.12 -2.39 -8.64
N ASN A 167 7.20 -3.72 -8.67
CA ASN A 167 6.82 -4.56 -7.54
C ASN A 167 7.96 -4.66 -6.51
N VAL A 168 8.06 -3.66 -5.63
CA VAL A 168 9.10 -3.61 -4.58
C VAL A 168 8.61 -4.33 -3.33
N VAL A 169 8.96 -5.61 -3.23
CA VAL A 169 8.66 -6.48 -2.08
C VAL A 169 9.93 -6.65 -1.26
N VAL A 170 9.83 -6.38 0.03
CA VAL A 170 10.96 -6.37 0.96
C VAL A 170 10.57 -7.02 2.30
N SER A 171 11.58 -7.41 3.08
CA SER A 171 11.42 -7.97 4.43
C SER A 171 12.35 -7.25 5.39
N ALA A 172 11.87 -6.86 6.56
CA ALA A 172 12.73 -6.27 7.59
C ALA A 172 13.52 -7.38 8.31
N PRO A 173 14.81 -7.21 8.54
CA PRO A 173 15.62 -8.24 9.22
C PRO A 173 15.20 -8.45 10.67
N GLN A 174 14.68 -7.41 11.32
CA GLN A 174 14.21 -7.41 12.72
C GLN A 174 13.22 -6.26 12.98
N GLY A 175 12.47 -6.36 14.07
CA GLY A 175 11.61 -5.29 14.58
C GLY A 175 12.32 -4.35 15.57
N GLY A 176 11.55 -3.43 16.18
CA GLY A 176 12.01 -2.45 17.16
C GLY A 176 12.77 -1.27 16.58
N GLN A 177 12.73 -1.07 15.26
CA GLN A 177 13.54 -0.04 14.60
C GLN A 177 12.98 0.43 13.27
N TRP A 178 13.57 1.50 12.76
CA TRP A 178 13.36 1.95 11.39
C TRP A 178 13.96 0.95 10.39
N TYR A 179 13.14 0.54 9.43
CA TYR A 179 13.56 -0.19 8.25
C TYR A 179 13.46 0.72 7.03
N THR A 180 14.58 0.90 6.34
CA THR A 180 14.70 1.81 5.20
C THR A 180 14.86 1.04 3.90
N VAL A 181 14.08 1.43 2.91
CA VAL A 181 14.07 0.86 1.56
C VAL A 181 14.60 1.89 0.58
N ASP A 182 15.62 1.53 -0.20
CA ASP A 182 16.16 2.36 -1.27
C ASP A 182 15.25 2.31 -2.50
N LEU A 183 14.76 3.47 -2.90
CA LEU A 183 13.94 3.65 -4.10
C LEU A 183 14.64 4.43 -5.21
N SER A 184 15.92 4.76 -5.02
CA SER A 184 16.73 5.48 -6.02
C SER A 184 16.74 4.81 -7.40
N PRO A 185 16.75 3.47 -7.54
CA PRO A 185 16.76 2.81 -8.84
C PRO A 185 15.49 3.06 -9.67
N TYR A 186 14.37 3.40 -9.02
CA TYR A 186 13.06 3.53 -9.67
C TYR A 186 12.76 4.94 -10.17
N ASN A 187 13.59 5.93 -9.84
CA ASN A 187 13.44 7.33 -10.28
C ASN A 187 12.03 7.92 -10.07
N VAL A 188 11.37 7.58 -8.98
CA VAL A 188 10.04 8.06 -8.64
C VAL A 188 10.09 9.55 -8.32
N VAL A 189 9.34 10.37 -9.04
CA VAL A 189 9.26 11.82 -8.81
C VAL A 189 8.19 12.13 -7.80
N ALA A 190 8.56 12.82 -6.73
CA ALA A 190 7.63 13.26 -5.71
C ALA A 190 6.82 14.48 -6.19
N PRO A 191 5.47 14.47 -6.11
CA PRO A 191 4.66 15.68 -6.29
C PRO A 191 5.00 16.74 -5.26
N ASP A 192 4.96 18.03 -5.67
CA ASP A 192 5.35 19.15 -4.80
C ASP A 192 4.43 19.33 -3.57
N GLU A 193 3.17 18.90 -3.63
CA GLU A 193 2.24 18.90 -2.49
C GLU A 193 2.55 17.81 -1.46
N GLY A 194 3.26 16.76 -1.87
CA GLY A 194 3.51 15.55 -1.10
C GLY A 194 2.91 14.32 -1.78
N PHE A 195 3.08 13.18 -1.15
CA PHE A 195 2.66 11.88 -1.68
C PHE A 195 2.40 10.89 -0.55
N TYR A 196 1.73 9.80 -0.86
CA TYR A 196 1.56 8.71 0.08
C TYR A 196 2.68 7.69 -0.04
N VAL A 197 3.17 7.25 1.11
CA VAL A 197 3.99 6.05 1.26
C VAL A 197 3.17 5.01 2.01
N ALA A 198 3.03 3.82 1.45
CA ALA A 198 2.23 2.76 2.04
C ALA A 198 3.01 1.46 2.20
N MET A 199 2.70 0.76 3.28
CA MET A 199 3.00 -0.66 3.46
C MET A 199 1.76 -1.45 3.05
N GLU A 200 1.95 -2.43 2.18
CA GLU A 200 0.93 -3.42 1.82
C GLU A 200 1.38 -4.79 2.31
N TRP A 201 0.55 -5.44 3.14
CA TRP A 201 0.82 -6.79 3.61
C TRP A 201 0.57 -7.78 2.50
N VAL A 202 1.60 -8.58 2.15
CA VAL A 202 1.53 -9.61 1.11
C VAL A 202 1.65 -10.99 1.72
N VAL A 203 0.77 -11.90 1.31
CA VAL A 203 0.86 -13.32 1.70
C VAL A 203 1.70 -14.04 0.68
N SER A 204 2.65 -14.81 1.14
CA SER A 204 3.26 -15.84 0.32
C SER A 204 2.39 -17.11 0.36
N GLY A 205 1.80 -17.53 -0.77
CA GLY A 205 1.06 -18.78 -0.90
C GLY A 205 -0.41 -18.63 -1.31
N ASP A 206 -1.10 -19.75 -1.47
CA ASP A 206 -2.46 -19.86 -2.01
C ASP A 206 -3.56 -19.67 -0.95
N LYS A 207 -3.34 -18.78 0.01
CA LYS A 207 -4.29 -18.52 1.08
C LYS A 207 -5.21 -17.35 0.72
N PHE A 208 -6.51 -17.54 0.83
CA PHE A 208 -7.44 -16.43 0.89
C PHE A 208 -7.62 -15.96 2.35
N PHE A 209 -8.04 -14.73 2.52
CA PHE A 209 -8.28 -14.13 3.83
C PHE A 209 -9.60 -13.36 3.80
N THR A 210 -10.20 -13.24 4.98
CA THR A 210 -11.35 -12.35 5.20
C THR A 210 -10.88 -11.02 5.78
N THR A 211 -11.49 -9.94 5.37
CA THR A 211 -11.25 -8.61 5.97
C THR A 211 -12.08 -8.40 7.24
N ASN A 212 -12.79 -9.42 7.69
CA ASN A 212 -13.56 -9.38 8.93
C ASN A 212 -12.66 -9.76 10.12
N PHE A 213 -12.21 -8.77 10.87
CA PHE A 213 -11.30 -8.92 12.01
C PHE A 213 -11.85 -9.73 13.20
N MET A 214 -13.13 -10.10 13.18
CA MET A 214 -13.78 -10.73 14.33
C MET A 214 -13.62 -12.25 14.40
N ASP A 215 -13.29 -12.91 13.28
CA ASP A 215 -13.39 -14.37 13.21
C ASP A 215 -12.08 -15.12 13.43
N ASP A 216 -10.92 -14.47 13.23
CA ASP A 216 -9.62 -15.11 13.47
C ASP A 216 -8.52 -14.06 13.64
N TYR A 217 -8.21 -13.70 14.89
CA TYR A 217 -7.13 -12.76 15.19
C TYR A 217 -5.78 -13.51 15.18
N THR A 218 -5.37 -13.96 14.03
CA THR A 218 -4.02 -14.45 13.84
C THR A 218 -3.11 -13.28 13.44
N PRO A 219 -2.09 -12.94 14.21
CA PRO A 219 -1.11 -11.94 13.82
C PRO A 219 -0.52 -12.32 12.46
N TYR A 220 -0.54 -11.36 11.53
CA TYR A 220 -0.03 -11.57 10.20
C TYR A 220 0.99 -10.49 9.84
N GLY A 221 2.18 -10.94 9.44
CA GLY A 221 3.24 -10.06 8.95
C GLY A 221 3.79 -9.10 10.02
N GLN A 222 4.31 -8.00 9.54
CA GLN A 222 4.92 -6.96 10.38
C GLN A 222 3.87 -6.22 11.18
N ILE A 223 4.25 -5.79 12.36
CA ILE A 223 3.55 -4.73 13.08
C ILE A 223 4.28 -3.42 12.81
N MET A 224 3.57 -2.43 12.31
CA MET A 224 4.08 -1.08 12.19
C MET A 224 3.73 -0.28 13.45
N LYS A 225 4.59 0.61 13.88
CA LYS A 225 4.33 1.45 15.05
C LYS A 225 3.66 2.76 14.65
N PRO A 226 2.83 3.33 15.54
CA PRO A 226 2.23 4.64 15.32
C PRO A 226 3.16 5.77 15.76
N THR A 227 2.84 6.97 15.29
CA THR A 227 3.34 8.25 15.81
C THR A 227 2.19 9.18 16.14
N PHE A 228 2.38 10.04 17.13
CA PHE A 228 1.45 11.10 17.56
C PHE A 228 2.01 12.51 17.27
N GLU A 229 3.01 12.63 16.42
CA GLU A 229 3.65 13.92 16.10
C GLU A 229 2.72 14.92 15.42
N PHE A 230 1.63 14.43 14.79
CA PHE A 230 0.76 15.24 13.95
C PHE A 230 -0.60 15.48 14.60
N LYS A 231 -1.11 16.71 14.51
CA LYS A 231 -2.45 17.05 14.97
C LYS A 231 -3.55 16.57 14.01
N GLU A 232 -3.22 16.45 12.73
CA GLU A 232 -4.12 15.95 11.70
C GLU A 232 -3.91 14.46 11.42
N SER A 233 -4.96 13.81 10.93
CA SER A 233 -4.87 12.45 10.37
C SER A 233 -4.18 12.51 9.02
N ARG A 234 -3.09 11.76 8.88
CA ARG A 234 -2.30 11.60 7.64
C ARG A 234 -2.29 10.17 7.14
N THR A 235 -2.89 9.25 7.87
CA THR A 235 -2.89 7.83 7.53
C THR A 235 -4.24 7.40 6.98
N TRP A 236 -4.22 6.74 5.85
CA TRP A 236 -5.35 6.07 5.23
C TRP A 236 -5.15 4.57 5.30
N THR A 237 -6.23 3.86 5.51
CA THR A 237 -6.28 2.40 5.50
C THR A 237 -7.04 1.91 4.28
N TYR A 238 -6.51 0.89 3.63
CA TYR A 238 -7.18 0.22 2.53
C TYR A 238 -7.53 -1.21 2.91
N SER A 239 -8.72 -1.62 2.58
CA SER A 239 -9.17 -3.01 2.65
C SER A 239 -9.97 -3.36 1.39
N ILE A 240 -9.82 -4.59 0.92
CA ILE A 240 -10.59 -5.09 -0.21
C ILE A 240 -12.09 -4.95 0.09
N GLY A 241 -12.84 -4.46 -0.88
CA GLY A 241 -14.28 -4.19 -0.76
C GLY A 241 -14.64 -2.86 -0.10
N LYS A 242 -13.84 -2.36 0.85
CA LYS A 242 -14.08 -1.07 1.52
C LYS A 242 -13.37 0.11 0.86
N GLY A 243 -12.26 -0.15 0.17
CA GLY A 243 -11.42 0.90 -0.39
C GLY A 243 -10.64 1.69 0.66
N TRP A 244 -10.29 2.93 0.34
CA TRP A 244 -9.55 3.83 1.22
C TRP A 244 -10.44 4.51 2.24
N ASN A 245 -10.02 4.51 3.51
CA ASN A 245 -10.67 5.17 4.63
C ASN A 245 -9.64 5.94 5.45
N LEU A 246 -9.92 7.21 5.78
CA LEU A 246 -9.04 8.00 6.63
C LEU A 246 -9.05 7.46 8.06
N MET A 247 -7.89 7.19 8.62
CA MET A 247 -7.76 6.78 10.02
C MET A 247 -7.95 7.99 10.94
N THR A 248 -9.06 8.04 11.65
CA THR A 248 -9.43 9.17 12.52
C THR A 248 -9.20 8.92 14.00
N LEU A 249 -8.58 7.80 14.36
CA LEU A 249 -8.27 7.47 15.74
C LEU A 249 -7.40 8.53 16.40
N ALA A 250 -7.65 8.80 17.66
CA ALA A 250 -6.87 9.72 18.48
C ALA A 250 -6.65 9.12 19.87
N ASN A 251 -5.58 9.53 20.54
CA ASN A 251 -5.37 9.21 21.96
C ASN A 251 -6.23 10.13 22.87
N GLY A 252 -6.19 9.87 24.17
CA GLY A 252 -6.93 10.67 25.16
C GLY A 252 -6.54 12.15 25.22
N GLN A 253 -5.46 12.55 24.57
CA GLN A 253 -5.00 13.95 24.45
C GLN A 253 -5.39 14.60 23.11
N GLY A 254 -6.17 13.90 22.29
CA GLY A 254 -6.63 14.38 20.99
C GLY A 254 -5.56 14.35 19.88
N GLN A 255 -4.39 13.74 20.14
CA GLN A 255 -3.36 13.58 19.11
C GLN A 255 -3.74 12.42 18.19
N ARG A 256 -3.55 12.63 16.88
CA ARG A 256 -3.94 11.67 15.85
C ARG A 256 -2.97 10.50 15.74
N TYR A 257 -3.56 9.34 15.63
CA TYR A 257 -2.85 8.09 15.43
C TYR A 257 -2.44 7.96 13.97
N ASN A 258 -1.16 8.10 13.67
CA ASN A 258 -0.62 8.01 12.33
C ASN A 258 0.42 6.90 12.22
N ALA A 259 0.56 6.30 11.04
CA ALA A 259 1.63 5.35 10.77
C ALA A 259 3.00 6.04 10.86
N MET A 260 3.95 5.41 11.51
CA MET A 260 5.30 5.93 11.67
C MET A 260 6.10 5.64 10.39
N ILE A 261 5.94 6.54 9.41
CA ILE A 261 6.55 6.45 8.08
C ILE A 261 7.24 7.77 7.75
N LYS A 262 8.38 7.69 7.07
CA LYS A 262 9.12 8.85 6.54
C LYS A 262 9.70 8.56 5.17
N ALA A 263 10.10 9.61 4.47
CA ALA A 263 10.78 9.55 3.19
C ALA A 263 11.91 10.57 3.10
N ASP A 264 12.97 10.22 2.39
CA ASP A 264 13.99 11.13 1.93
C ASP A 264 13.83 11.40 0.45
N VAL A 265 13.76 12.67 0.09
CA VAL A 265 13.54 13.12 -1.28
C VAL A 265 14.60 14.13 -1.69
N ASP A 266 14.89 14.19 -2.97
CA ASP A 266 15.68 15.28 -3.52
C ASP A 266 14.90 16.60 -3.43
N MET A 267 15.58 17.67 -3.06
CA MET A 267 15.07 19.03 -3.13
C MET A 267 15.79 19.73 -4.28
N ILE A 268 15.02 20.23 -5.23
CA ILE A 268 15.51 21.00 -6.37
C ILE A 268 15.55 22.48 -5.96
N LYS A 269 16.72 23.12 -6.09
CA LYS A 269 16.89 24.55 -5.83
C LYS A 269 16.66 25.38 -7.07
#